data_7092bd743320ea983f1324ef3da01cae
#
_entry.id   7092bd743320ea983f1324ef3da01cae
#
_cell.length_a   1.000
_cell.length_b   1.000
_cell.length_c   1.000
_cell.angle_alpha   90.00
_cell.angle_beta   90.00
_cell.angle_gamma   90.00
#
_symmetry.space_group_name_H-M   'P 1'
#
loop_
_entity.id
_entity.type
_entity.pdbx_description
1 polymer ?
#
loop_
_entity_poly.entity_id
_entity_poly.type
_entity_poly.pdbx_seq_one_letter_code
_entity_poly.pdbx_strand_id
1 'polypeptide(L)'
;MQMGESPARLRDGDFIKKLYHARSWAPARYLKYDPIDLAKRSMAPIQRAHTKIVGTTQADNLRSLAAKIWMIEQAQHTVDLVYYIYRHDLAGNAILGALCNAVQRGVDIRIMVDSLGSWSMNHEELKAFETCADNAGYIRDASGRATPFRARIQVVIVNALTSLSSWSNRRSHDKLIIVDGSFPGRDIVMTGGRNISIDYYGIKADGTLNRDSYIDLEILLRSENSTTANELTVGDVSSIYYTLLFLHKGNKRIHPSPYADDEQYGPNTYPQILGRQQRDLAFVKNLPAMKTVFASMPGYFANDFRSSQVRIAHELGNLTAKDTVTNVRETKSRNLNSIGA
;
A
#
# COMPACT_ATOMS: atom_id res chain seq x y z
N MET A 1 18.23 -4.03 21.32
CA MET A 1 19.46 -3.52 20.70
C MET A 1 19.21 -2.07 20.31
N GLN A 2 19.80 -1.08 21.01
CA GLN A 2 19.72 0.32 20.62
C GLN A 2 20.51 0.49 19.33
N MET A 3 19.80 0.72 18.22
CA MET A 3 20.47 1.13 17.00
C MET A 3 20.86 2.59 17.15
N GLY A 4 22.13 2.85 17.47
CA GLY A 4 22.68 4.20 17.52
C GLY A 4 22.45 4.92 16.20
N GLU A 5 22.06 6.18 16.26
CA GLU A 5 21.92 7.02 15.08
C GLU A 5 23.31 7.25 14.45
N SER A 6 23.51 6.76 13.24
CA SER A 6 24.74 7.03 12.51
C SER A 6 24.67 8.40 11.82
N PRO A 7 25.80 9.11 11.64
CA PRO A 7 25.82 10.39 10.89
C PRO A 7 25.27 10.27 9.46
N ALA A 8 25.37 9.08 8.85
CA ALA A 8 24.81 8.80 7.54
C ALA A 8 23.28 8.80 7.55
N ARG A 9 22.65 8.31 8.62
CA ARG A 9 21.21 8.32 8.83
C ARG A 9 20.64 9.74 8.90
N LEU A 10 21.30 10.62 9.65
CA LEU A 10 20.90 12.03 9.76
C LEU A 10 20.94 12.72 8.39
N ARG A 11 21.97 12.46 7.58
CA ARG A 11 22.07 13.04 6.22
C ARG A 11 20.99 12.53 5.28
N ASP A 12 20.68 11.26 5.31
CA ASP A 12 19.58 10.70 4.52
C ASP A 12 18.22 11.21 5.02
N GLY A 13 18.06 11.40 6.34
CA GLY A 13 16.89 12.02 6.94
C GLY A 13 16.65 13.45 6.45
N ASP A 14 17.70 14.27 6.38
CA ASP A 14 17.60 15.64 5.86
C ASP A 14 17.22 15.66 4.37
N PHE A 15 17.74 14.74 3.59
CA PHE A 15 17.37 14.59 2.18
C PHE A 15 15.89 14.21 2.02
N ILE A 16 15.41 13.24 2.79
CA ILE A 16 14.01 12.82 2.77
C ILE A 16 13.12 13.97 3.23
N LYS A 17 13.50 14.71 4.26
CA LYS A 17 12.77 15.89 4.73
C LYS A 17 12.63 16.96 3.64
N LYS A 18 13.70 17.26 2.92
CA LYS A 18 13.66 18.19 1.77
C LYS A 18 12.75 17.67 0.66
N LEU A 19 12.83 16.39 0.33
CA LEU A 19 11.95 15.75 -0.65
C LEU A 19 10.48 15.78 -0.22
N TYR A 20 10.21 15.52 1.04
CA TYR A 20 8.88 15.56 1.62
C TYR A 20 8.26 16.96 1.51
N HIS A 21 9.01 18.01 1.85
CA HIS A 21 8.53 19.37 1.74
C HIS A 21 8.47 19.87 0.28
N ALA A 22 9.41 19.48 -0.57
CA ALA A 22 9.45 19.90 -1.97
C ALA A 22 8.36 19.23 -2.82
N ARG A 23 7.97 18.01 -2.50
CA ARG A 23 6.92 17.30 -3.23
C ARG A 23 5.51 17.75 -2.88
N SER A 24 5.30 18.81 -2.16
CA SER A 24 4.07 19.57 -1.83
C SER A 24 2.71 18.89 -2.12
N TRP A 25 2.67 17.57 -2.10
CA TRP A 25 1.46 16.83 -2.21
C TRP A 25 0.90 16.63 -0.80
N ALA A 26 -0.35 16.79 -0.66
CA ALA A 26 -1.12 16.95 0.55
C ALA A 26 -0.84 16.08 1.79
N PRO A 27 0.01 15.09 1.85
CA PRO A 27 0.14 14.24 3.01
C PRO A 27 0.56 14.95 4.29
N ALA A 28 1.34 16.02 4.21
CA ALA A 28 1.77 16.71 5.42
C ALA A 28 0.59 17.10 6.34
N ARG A 29 -0.54 17.48 5.76
CA ARG A 29 -1.75 17.83 6.55
C ARG A 29 -2.50 16.62 7.12
N TYR A 30 -2.23 15.42 6.60
CA TYR A 30 -2.83 14.17 7.05
C TYR A 30 -1.97 13.43 8.07
N LEU A 31 -0.72 13.84 8.26
CA LEU A 31 0.19 13.21 9.20
C LEU A 31 0.23 14.05 10.47
N LYS A 32 -0.12 13.46 11.60
CA LYS A 32 -0.04 14.10 12.93
C LYS A 32 1.39 14.33 13.39
N TYR A 33 2.38 13.71 12.76
CA TYR A 33 3.77 13.72 13.17
C TYR A 33 4.70 13.86 11.97
N ASP A 34 5.84 14.54 12.16
CA ASP A 34 6.88 14.57 11.14
C ASP A 34 7.44 13.15 10.95
N PRO A 35 7.37 12.58 9.73
CA PRO A 35 7.88 11.26 9.45
C PRO A 35 9.35 11.06 9.84
N ILE A 36 10.17 12.10 9.72
CA ILE A 36 11.58 12.07 10.08
C ILE A 36 11.78 11.88 11.58
N ASP A 37 10.93 12.49 12.41
CA ASP A 37 11.03 12.34 13.85
C ASP A 37 10.66 10.91 14.29
N LEU A 38 9.77 10.23 13.58
CA LEU A 38 9.52 8.81 13.81
C LEU A 38 10.72 7.95 13.36
N ALA A 39 11.31 8.27 12.20
CA ALA A 39 12.46 7.54 11.67
C ALA A 39 13.71 7.63 12.57
N LYS A 40 13.85 8.71 13.32
CA LYS A 40 14.94 8.88 14.30
C LYS A 40 14.77 7.97 15.52
N ARG A 41 13.58 7.49 15.80
CA ARG A 41 13.34 6.57 16.92
C ARG A 41 13.86 5.18 16.56
N SER A 42 14.47 4.52 17.51
CA SER A 42 14.96 3.14 17.33
C SER A 42 13.82 2.14 17.14
N MET A 43 12.65 2.44 17.68
CA MET A 43 11.45 1.60 17.61
C MET A 43 10.20 2.48 17.48
N ALA A 44 9.24 2.05 16.70
CA ALA A 44 7.91 2.64 16.72
C ALA A 44 7.29 2.51 18.13
N PRO A 45 6.51 3.49 18.61
CA PRO A 45 5.82 3.36 19.89
C PRO A 45 4.81 2.21 19.83
N ILE A 46 4.46 1.66 20.99
CA ILE A 46 3.37 0.68 21.10
C ILE A 46 2.05 1.42 20.93
N GLN A 47 1.16 0.85 20.13
CA GLN A 47 -0.21 1.35 19.95
C GLN A 47 -1.21 0.35 20.52
N ARG A 48 -2.33 0.86 20.99
CA ARG A 48 -3.53 0.05 21.25
C ARG A 48 -4.33 -0.06 19.96
N ALA A 49 -4.69 -1.27 19.59
CA ALA A 49 -5.41 -1.53 18.36
C ALA A 49 -6.39 -2.69 18.51
N HIS A 50 -7.45 -2.62 17.75
CA HIS A 50 -8.30 -3.77 17.50
C HIS A 50 -7.70 -4.60 16.38
N THR A 51 -7.42 -5.87 16.62
CA THR A 51 -6.74 -6.77 15.69
C THR A 51 -7.64 -7.92 15.28
N LYS A 52 -7.50 -8.38 14.04
CA LYS A 52 -8.17 -9.55 13.51
C LYS A 52 -7.30 -10.30 12.52
N ILE A 53 -7.17 -11.59 12.67
CA ILE A 53 -6.39 -12.44 11.77
C ILE A 53 -7.25 -12.85 10.59
N VAL A 54 -6.71 -12.74 9.38
CA VAL A 54 -7.19 -13.40 8.16
C VAL A 54 -6.35 -14.66 8.00
N GLY A 55 -6.96 -15.81 8.24
CA GLY A 55 -6.27 -17.09 8.37
C GLY A 55 -5.77 -17.67 7.06
N THR A 56 -5.57 -18.98 7.06
CA THR A 56 -4.86 -19.72 6.01
C THR A 56 -5.77 -20.66 5.22
N THR A 57 -7.08 -20.64 5.48
CA THR A 57 -8.03 -21.50 4.78
C THR A 57 -8.36 -20.96 3.38
N GLN A 58 -8.92 -21.81 2.52
CA GLN A 58 -9.46 -21.40 1.22
C GLN A 58 -10.48 -20.26 1.35
N ALA A 59 -11.32 -20.30 2.36
CA ALA A 59 -12.28 -19.23 2.64
C ALA A 59 -11.59 -17.92 3.04
N ASP A 60 -10.46 -18.02 3.76
CA ASP A 60 -9.66 -16.84 4.13
C ASP A 60 -8.93 -16.25 2.93
N ASN A 61 -8.52 -17.04 1.95
CA ASN A 61 -7.95 -16.55 0.70
C ASN A 61 -8.96 -15.67 -0.05
N LEU A 62 -10.19 -16.16 -0.23
CA LEU A 62 -11.28 -15.38 -0.85
C LEU A 62 -11.61 -14.12 -0.03
N ARG A 63 -11.66 -14.28 1.30
CA ARG A 63 -11.94 -13.19 2.23
C ARG A 63 -10.88 -12.11 2.19
N SER A 64 -9.62 -12.48 2.00
CA SER A 64 -8.51 -11.53 1.89
C SER A 64 -8.68 -10.60 0.67
N LEU A 65 -9.02 -11.15 -0.49
CA LEU A 65 -9.29 -10.33 -1.68
C LEU A 65 -10.52 -9.43 -1.49
N ALA A 66 -11.60 -10.00 -0.98
CA ALA A 66 -12.82 -9.25 -0.72
C ALA A 66 -12.59 -8.13 0.30
N ALA A 67 -11.80 -8.40 1.36
CA ALA A 67 -11.46 -7.41 2.37
C ALA A 67 -10.67 -6.23 1.78
N LYS A 68 -9.65 -6.49 0.95
CA LYS A 68 -8.89 -5.42 0.28
C LYS A 68 -9.77 -4.55 -0.60
N ILE A 69 -10.60 -5.16 -1.45
CA ILE A 69 -11.53 -4.43 -2.32
C ILE A 69 -12.53 -3.65 -1.46
N TRP A 70 -13.12 -4.27 -0.44
CA TRP A 70 -14.07 -3.61 0.44
C TRP A 70 -13.45 -2.42 1.19
N MET A 71 -12.24 -2.57 1.74
CA MET A 71 -11.51 -1.48 2.39
C MET A 71 -11.34 -0.28 1.44
N ILE A 72 -10.95 -0.52 0.20
CA ILE A 72 -10.79 0.51 -0.83
C ILE A 72 -12.15 1.17 -1.15
N GLU A 73 -13.21 0.39 -1.25
CA GLU A 73 -14.56 0.91 -1.50
C GLU A 73 -15.10 1.75 -0.34
N GLN A 74 -14.70 1.47 0.90
CA GLN A 74 -15.09 2.24 2.09
C GLN A 74 -14.19 3.45 2.37
N ALA A 75 -13.06 3.57 1.69
CA ALA A 75 -12.14 4.69 1.85
C ALA A 75 -12.81 6.03 1.58
N GLN A 76 -12.53 7.03 2.43
CA GLN A 76 -13.08 8.38 2.32
C GLN A 76 -12.01 9.46 2.10
N HIS A 77 -10.76 9.19 2.48
CA HIS A 77 -9.69 10.17 2.44
C HIS A 77 -8.45 9.68 1.69
N THR A 78 -7.90 8.54 2.10
CA THR A 78 -6.63 8.05 1.56
C THR A 78 -6.59 6.55 1.43
N VAL A 79 -5.87 6.06 0.40
CA VAL A 79 -5.45 4.66 0.30
C VAL A 79 -3.97 4.60 -0.07
N ASP A 80 -3.19 3.93 0.76
CA ASP A 80 -1.77 3.69 0.55
C ASP A 80 -1.51 2.19 0.40
N LEU A 81 -0.86 1.79 -0.69
CA LEU A 81 -0.49 0.40 -0.93
C LEU A 81 1.01 0.27 -1.16
N VAL A 82 1.63 -0.75 -0.54
CA VAL A 82 2.94 -1.26 -0.91
C VAL A 82 2.90 -2.77 -0.99
N TYR A 83 3.33 -3.32 -2.13
CA TYR A 83 3.39 -4.77 -2.37
C TYR A 83 4.67 -5.16 -3.10
N TYR A 84 5.32 -6.21 -2.59
CA TYR A 84 6.48 -6.79 -3.23
C TYR A 84 6.11 -7.40 -4.59
N ILE A 85 5.05 -8.24 -4.63
CA ILE A 85 4.50 -8.77 -5.88
C ILE A 85 3.12 -8.15 -6.12
N TYR A 86 2.98 -7.49 -7.26
CA TYR A 86 1.72 -7.03 -7.82
C TYR A 86 1.61 -7.59 -9.25
N ARG A 87 0.65 -8.48 -9.49
CA ARG A 87 0.49 -9.13 -10.80
C ARG A 87 -0.57 -8.44 -11.64
N HIS A 88 -0.33 -8.45 -12.95
CA HIS A 88 -1.31 -8.09 -13.95
C HIS A 88 -2.22 -9.32 -14.22
N ASP A 89 -3.08 -9.63 -13.27
CA ASP A 89 -4.03 -10.73 -13.30
C ASP A 89 -5.41 -10.27 -12.83
N LEU A 90 -6.38 -11.18 -12.79
CA LEU A 90 -7.75 -10.89 -12.37
C LEU A 90 -7.83 -10.16 -11.02
N ALA A 91 -7.02 -10.56 -10.03
CA ALA A 91 -7.02 -9.93 -8.71
C ALA A 91 -6.39 -8.54 -8.73
N GLY A 92 -5.23 -8.39 -9.40
CA GLY A 92 -4.55 -7.11 -9.53
C GLY A 92 -5.39 -6.08 -10.28
N ASN A 93 -6.00 -6.48 -11.40
CA ASN A 93 -6.90 -5.63 -12.17
C ASN A 93 -8.14 -5.22 -11.36
N ALA A 94 -8.76 -6.15 -10.63
CA ALA A 94 -9.91 -5.84 -9.78
C ALA A 94 -9.57 -4.80 -8.69
N ILE A 95 -8.39 -4.91 -8.07
CA ILE A 95 -7.92 -3.93 -7.09
C ILE A 95 -7.66 -2.57 -7.76
N LEU A 96 -7.03 -2.51 -8.95
CA LEU A 96 -6.85 -1.24 -9.68
C LEU A 96 -8.19 -0.62 -10.07
N GLY A 97 -9.17 -1.43 -10.49
CA GLY A 97 -10.53 -0.95 -10.77
C GLY A 97 -11.20 -0.33 -9.55
N ALA A 98 -11.07 -0.97 -8.37
CA ALA A 98 -11.61 -0.43 -7.12
C ALA A 98 -10.92 0.89 -6.71
N LEU A 99 -9.60 1.00 -6.89
CA LEU A 99 -8.82 2.22 -6.63
C LEU A 99 -9.20 3.34 -7.61
N CYS A 100 -9.43 3.04 -8.89
CA CYS A 100 -9.92 4.00 -9.87
C CYS A 100 -11.27 4.60 -9.43
N ASN A 101 -12.20 3.76 -8.99
CA ASN A 101 -13.47 4.22 -8.42
C ASN A 101 -13.29 5.04 -7.14
N ALA A 102 -12.28 4.74 -6.33
CA ALA A 102 -11.99 5.48 -5.11
C ALA A 102 -11.49 6.91 -5.40
N VAL A 103 -10.57 7.09 -6.34
CA VAL A 103 -10.09 8.45 -6.70
C VAL A 103 -11.21 9.31 -7.27
N GLN A 104 -12.14 8.74 -8.02
CA GLN A 104 -13.33 9.45 -8.53
C GLN A 104 -14.26 9.93 -7.39
N ARG A 105 -14.24 9.24 -6.24
CA ARG A 105 -14.95 9.68 -5.03
C ARG A 105 -14.22 10.75 -4.21
N GLY A 106 -12.97 11.07 -4.57
CA GLY A 106 -12.14 12.05 -3.87
C GLY A 106 -11.12 11.44 -2.90
N VAL A 107 -10.81 10.16 -3.03
CA VAL A 107 -9.80 9.47 -2.22
C VAL A 107 -8.42 9.64 -2.84
N ASP A 108 -7.46 10.15 -2.08
CA ASP A 108 -6.06 10.33 -2.51
C ASP A 108 -5.30 9.00 -2.44
N ILE A 109 -4.66 8.58 -3.53
CA ILE A 109 -4.11 7.23 -3.68
C ILE A 109 -2.61 7.26 -3.92
N ARG A 110 -1.88 6.40 -3.19
CA ARG A 110 -0.45 6.15 -3.41
C ARG A 110 -0.21 4.65 -3.53
N ILE A 111 0.53 4.27 -4.57
CA ILE A 111 0.93 2.87 -4.80
C ILE A 111 2.43 2.77 -4.88
N MET A 112 2.98 1.78 -4.20
CA MET A 112 4.36 1.34 -4.34
C MET A 112 4.39 -0.11 -4.78
N VAL A 113 5.16 -0.41 -5.81
CA VAL A 113 5.44 -1.78 -6.24
C VAL A 113 6.94 -2.00 -6.35
N ASP A 114 7.41 -3.18 -5.95
CA ASP A 114 8.82 -3.51 -6.11
C ASP A 114 9.13 -3.87 -7.56
N SER A 115 10.23 -3.36 -8.09
CA SER A 115 10.59 -3.55 -9.50
C SER A 115 10.94 -4.99 -9.87
N LEU A 116 11.44 -5.79 -8.93
CA LEU A 116 11.81 -7.18 -9.18
C LEU A 116 10.64 -8.12 -8.92
N GLY A 117 9.96 -7.95 -7.79
CA GLY A 117 8.80 -8.77 -7.44
C GLY A 117 7.62 -8.60 -8.41
N SER A 118 7.47 -7.39 -8.95
CA SER A 118 6.42 -7.03 -9.91
C SER A 118 6.91 -6.94 -11.36
N TRP A 119 8.00 -7.63 -11.70
CA TRP A 119 8.61 -7.61 -13.05
C TRP A 119 7.64 -7.95 -14.18
N SER A 120 6.69 -8.87 -13.93
CA SER A 120 5.68 -9.27 -14.92
C SER A 120 4.56 -8.25 -15.09
N MET A 121 4.51 -7.22 -14.27
CA MET A 121 3.58 -6.12 -14.41
C MET A 121 4.17 -5.14 -15.44
N ASN A 122 3.58 -5.10 -16.61
CA ASN A 122 3.87 -4.03 -17.54
C ASN A 122 3.48 -2.72 -16.87
N HIS A 123 4.38 -1.75 -16.85
CA HIS A 123 4.09 -0.44 -16.25
C HIS A 123 2.87 0.25 -16.89
N GLU A 124 2.40 -0.23 -18.04
CA GLU A 124 1.25 0.31 -18.76
C GLU A 124 -0.06 0.23 -17.95
N GLU A 125 -0.29 -0.86 -17.18
CA GLU A 125 -1.46 -0.95 -16.31
C GLU A 125 -1.45 0.12 -15.22
N LEU A 126 -0.29 0.37 -14.65
CA LEU A 126 -0.12 1.41 -13.62
C LEU A 126 -0.16 2.81 -14.20
N LYS A 127 0.38 3.00 -15.41
CA LYS A 127 0.28 4.27 -16.13
C LYS A 127 -1.16 4.58 -16.53
N ALA A 128 -1.87 3.59 -17.09
CA ALA A 128 -3.29 3.71 -17.38
C ALA A 128 -4.09 4.04 -16.12
N PHE A 129 -3.80 3.36 -15.01
CA PHE A 129 -4.45 3.63 -13.73
C PHE A 129 -4.23 5.08 -13.26
N GLU A 130 -3.06 5.69 -13.45
CA GLU A 130 -2.84 7.09 -13.10
C GLU A 130 -3.80 8.04 -13.84
N THR A 131 -4.25 7.71 -15.06
CA THR A 131 -5.21 8.53 -15.82
C THR A 131 -6.61 8.57 -15.22
N CYS A 132 -6.95 7.65 -14.30
CA CYS A 132 -8.19 7.76 -13.52
C CYS A 132 -8.29 9.07 -12.74
N ALA A 133 -7.17 9.70 -12.43
CA ALA A 133 -7.11 11.00 -11.75
C ALA A 133 -7.65 12.17 -12.61
N ASP A 134 -7.78 12.01 -13.91
CA ASP A 134 -8.36 13.04 -14.78
C ASP A 134 -9.85 13.31 -14.40
N ASN A 135 -10.52 12.28 -13.88
CA ASN A 135 -11.87 12.36 -13.38
C ASN A 135 -11.96 12.31 -11.83
N ALA A 136 -10.87 12.70 -11.14
CA ALA A 136 -10.83 12.66 -9.69
C ALA A 136 -11.87 13.56 -9.03
N GLY A 137 -12.49 13.06 -7.98
CA GLY A 137 -13.34 13.85 -7.09
C GLY A 137 -12.53 14.77 -6.18
N TYR A 138 -13.23 15.63 -5.44
CA TYR A 138 -12.59 16.53 -4.48
C TYR A 138 -12.28 15.83 -3.17
N ILE A 139 -11.08 16.04 -2.66
CA ILE A 139 -10.65 15.55 -1.35
C ILE A 139 -11.59 16.13 -0.28
N ARG A 140 -11.95 15.29 0.70
CA ARG A 140 -12.75 15.71 1.85
C ARG A 140 -11.86 15.97 3.06
N ASP A 141 -12.21 17.00 3.82
CA ASP A 141 -11.60 17.26 5.13
C ASP A 141 -12.08 16.24 6.19
N ALA A 142 -11.56 16.34 7.42
CA ALA A 142 -11.94 15.44 8.51
C ALA A 142 -13.42 15.55 8.90
N SER A 143 -14.09 16.65 8.57
CA SER A 143 -15.54 16.84 8.76
C SER A 143 -16.40 16.30 7.60
N GLY A 144 -15.76 15.75 6.56
CA GLY A 144 -16.43 15.24 5.36
C GLY A 144 -16.77 16.30 4.30
N ARG A 145 -16.40 17.59 4.50
CA ARG A 145 -16.65 18.66 3.54
C ARG A 145 -15.63 18.61 2.41
N ALA A 146 -16.09 18.87 1.18
CA ALA A 146 -15.20 18.95 0.03
C ALA A 146 -14.22 20.13 0.16
N THR A 147 -12.95 19.86 -0.12
CA THR A 147 -11.91 20.89 -0.24
C THR A 147 -11.81 21.35 -1.71
N PRO A 148 -11.09 22.45 -2.01
CA PRO A 148 -10.84 22.86 -3.40
C PRO A 148 -9.84 21.96 -4.14
N PHE A 149 -9.27 20.94 -3.50
CA PHE A 149 -8.26 20.08 -4.09
C PHE A 149 -8.86 18.76 -4.61
N ARG A 150 -8.51 18.39 -5.83
CA ARG A 150 -8.87 17.09 -6.39
C ARG A 150 -7.96 16.00 -5.82
N ALA A 151 -8.51 14.81 -5.68
CA ALA A 151 -7.74 13.62 -5.33
C ALA A 151 -6.72 13.27 -6.43
N ARG A 152 -5.69 12.55 -6.06
CA ARG A 152 -4.58 12.20 -6.96
C ARG A 152 -4.29 10.73 -6.89
N ILE A 153 -3.63 10.27 -7.95
CA ILE A 153 -2.97 8.97 -7.98
C ILE A 153 -1.47 9.21 -8.12
N GLN A 154 -0.69 8.53 -7.29
CA GLN A 154 0.75 8.58 -7.36
C GLN A 154 1.30 7.15 -7.28
N VAL A 155 2.05 6.74 -8.30
CA VAL A 155 2.64 5.42 -8.37
C VAL A 155 4.16 5.53 -8.39
N VAL A 156 4.83 4.77 -7.54
CA VAL A 156 6.28 4.67 -7.52
C VAL A 156 6.74 3.21 -7.64
N ILE A 157 7.83 3.03 -8.33
CA ILE A 157 8.56 1.77 -8.44
C ILE A 157 9.72 1.81 -7.45
N VAL A 158 9.74 0.86 -6.52
CA VAL A 158 10.82 0.75 -5.55
C VAL A 158 12.07 0.22 -6.23
N ASN A 159 13.19 0.94 -6.07
CA ASN A 159 14.48 0.57 -6.63
C ASN A 159 14.40 0.11 -8.09
N ALA A 160 13.92 0.99 -8.95
CA ALA A 160 13.83 0.72 -10.38
C ALA A 160 15.17 0.26 -10.94
N LEU A 161 15.19 -0.88 -11.65
CA LEU A 161 16.41 -1.51 -12.20
C LEU A 161 17.17 -0.61 -13.20
N THR A 162 16.58 0.49 -13.63
CA THR A 162 17.22 1.50 -14.47
C THR A 162 18.27 2.36 -13.74
N SER A 163 18.34 2.27 -12.41
CA SER A 163 19.40 2.90 -11.63
C SER A 163 20.49 1.87 -11.37
N LEU A 164 21.57 1.90 -12.17
CA LEU A 164 22.80 1.09 -12.00
C LEU A 164 23.57 1.44 -10.72
N SER A 165 22.91 1.63 -9.61
CA SER A 165 23.56 2.00 -8.36
C SER A 165 23.64 0.78 -7.42
N SER A 166 24.57 0.81 -6.47
CA SER A 166 24.75 -0.16 -5.37
C SER A 166 23.48 -0.41 -4.53
N TRP A 167 22.41 0.31 -4.83
CA TRP A 167 21.09 0.25 -4.17
C TRP A 167 20.18 -0.84 -4.75
N SER A 168 20.55 -1.47 -5.86
CA SER A 168 19.73 -2.46 -6.57
C SER A 168 19.31 -3.66 -5.71
N ASN A 169 20.05 -3.95 -4.64
CA ASN A 169 19.76 -5.06 -3.73
C ASN A 169 18.82 -4.70 -2.58
N ARG A 170 18.43 -3.42 -2.43
CA ARG A 170 17.44 -3.00 -1.42
C ARG A 170 16.06 -3.16 -1.98
N ARG A 171 15.28 -4.06 -1.39
CA ARG A 171 13.91 -4.38 -1.80
C ARG A 171 12.96 -4.13 -0.65
N SER A 172 11.78 -3.62 -0.97
CA SER A 172 10.67 -3.65 -0.02
C SER A 172 9.94 -4.98 -0.18
N HIS A 173 10.00 -5.81 0.84
CA HIS A 173 9.22 -7.05 0.89
C HIS A 173 7.88 -6.84 1.58
N ASP A 174 7.48 -5.59 1.79
CA ASP A 174 6.24 -5.22 2.44
C ASP A 174 5.02 -5.66 1.63
N LYS A 175 3.97 -5.96 2.34
CA LYS A 175 2.63 -6.22 1.84
C LYS A 175 1.67 -5.52 2.78
N LEU A 176 1.32 -4.29 2.42
CA LEU A 176 0.63 -3.38 3.30
C LEU A 176 -0.39 -2.57 2.52
N ILE A 177 -1.60 -2.52 3.02
CA ILE A 177 -2.62 -1.56 2.62
C ILE A 177 -3.09 -0.77 3.83
N ILE A 178 -3.15 0.55 3.69
CA ILE A 178 -3.61 1.47 4.71
C ILE A 178 -4.76 2.28 4.10
N VAL A 179 -5.90 2.25 4.73
CA VAL A 179 -7.07 3.06 4.37
C VAL A 179 -7.31 4.07 5.47
N ASP A 180 -7.45 5.34 5.09
CA ASP A 180 -7.74 6.46 5.98
C ASP A 180 -6.85 6.53 7.23
N GLY A 181 -5.57 6.16 7.09
CA GLY A 181 -4.67 5.86 8.20
C GLY A 181 -4.48 6.97 9.21
N SER A 182 -4.54 8.24 8.78
CA SER A 182 -4.42 9.41 9.69
C SER A 182 -5.77 9.97 10.14
N PHE A 183 -6.85 9.22 9.95
CA PHE A 183 -8.21 9.60 10.35
C PHE A 183 -8.73 8.65 11.42
N PRO A 184 -8.62 9.01 12.71
CA PRO A 184 -9.00 8.15 13.83
C PRO A 184 -10.44 7.66 13.72
N GLY A 185 -10.65 6.38 14.03
CA GLY A 185 -11.96 5.72 13.94
C GLY A 185 -12.36 5.32 12.52
N ARG A 186 -11.56 5.65 11.50
CA ARG A 186 -11.73 5.21 10.11
C ARG A 186 -10.57 4.38 9.61
N ASP A 187 -9.43 4.51 10.26
CA ASP A 187 -8.20 3.83 9.88
C ASP A 187 -8.34 2.32 9.91
N ILE A 188 -7.97 1.71 8.80
CA ILE A 188 -7.84 0.26 8.66
C ILE A 188 -6.49 -0.03 8.01
N VAL A 189 -5.73 -0.90 8.65
CA VAL A 189 -4.44 -1.38 8.15
C VAL A 189 -4.51 -2.89 7.97
N MET A 190 -4.03 -3.39 6.84
CA MET A 190 -3.89 -4.82 6.59
C MET A 190 -2.48 -5.13 6.12
N THR A 191 -1.82 -6.07 6.77
CA THR A 191 -0.47 -6.50 6.44
C THR A 191 -0.31 -8.00 6.66
N GLY A 192 0.71 -8.60 6.06
CA GLY A 192 1.00 -10.03 6.19
C GLY A 192 1.80 -10.58 5.03
N GLY A 193 1.62 -11.85 4.72
CA GLY A 193 2.41 -12.52 3.69
C GLY A 193 1.80 -12.51 2.29
N ARG A 194 0.46 -12.34 2.11
CA ARG A 194 -0.18 -12.40 0.79
C ARG A 194 0.18 -11.21 -0.09
N ASN A 195 0.69 -11.51 -1.27
CA ASN A 195 0.87 -10.52 -2.34
C ASN A 195 -0.43 -10.29 -3.12
N ILE A 196 -0.41 -9.37 -4.09
CA ILE A 196 -1.53 -9.15 -5.02
C ILE A 196 -1.30 -10.01 -6.26
N SER A 197 -1.86 -11.20 -6.23
CA SER A 197 -1.94 -12.15 -7.35
C SER A 197 -3.02 -13.19 -7.05
N ILE A 198 -3.68 -13.70 -8.10
CA ILE A 198 -4.66 -14.81 -7.97
C ILE A 198 -4.09 -16.04 -7.27
N ASP A 199 -2.76 -16.23 -7.31
CA ASP A 199 -2.07 -17.32 -6.62
C ASP A 199 -2.29 -17.32 -5.10
N TYR A 200 -2.66 -16.18 -4.52
CA TYR A 200 -2.90 -16.01 -3.09
C TYR A 200 -4.38 -16.01 -2.70
N TYR A 201 -5.30 -15.89 -3.67
CA TYR A 201 -6.70 -15.60 -3.34
C TYR A 201 -7.67 -16.75 -3.63
N GLY A 202 -7.17 -17.91 -3.99
CA GLY A 202 -8.00 -19.08 -4.12
C GLY A 202 -8.91 -19.09 -5.33
N ILE A 203 -8.66 -18.26 -6.33
CA ILE A 203 -9.36 -18.22 -7.61
C ILE A 203 -8.40 -18.35 -8.78
N LYS A 204 -8.86 -18.88 -9.90
CA LYS A 204 -8.15 -18.91 -11.17
C LYS A 204 -8.58 -17.73 -12.05
N ALA A 205 -7.90 -17.54 -13.18
CA ALA A 205 -8.21 -16.49 -14.14
C ALA A 205 -9.63 -16.60 -14.73
N ASP A 206 -10.18 -17.79 -14.83
CA ASP A 206 -11.55 -18.06 -15.26
C ASP A 206 -12.59 -17.90 -14.13
N GLY A 207 -12.17 -17.55 -12.92
CA GLY A 207 -13.01 -17.37 -11.74
C GLY A 207 -13.33 -18.68 -11.00
N THR A 208 -12.86 -19.83 -11.46
CA THR A 208 -13.02 -21.09 -10.71
C THR A 208 -12.13 -21.10 -9.47
N LEU A 209 -12.47 -21.95 -8.49
CA LEU A 209 -11.68 -22.06 -7.26
C LEU A 209 -10.32 -22.71 -7.54
N ASN A 210 -9.27 -22.10 -6.99
CA ASN A 210 -7.92 -22.64 -7.00
C ASN A 210 -7.59 -23.22 -5.61
N ARG A 211 -7.50 -24.55 -5.52
CA ARG A 211 -7.17 -25.24 -4.26
C ARG A 211 -5.66 -25.27 -3.97
N ASP A 212 -4.84 -24.98 -4.98
CA ASP A 212 -3.38 -24.98 -4.89
C ASP A 212 -2.82 -23.58 -4.66
N SER A 213 -3.64 -22.67 -4.11
CA SER A 213 -3.21 -21.31 -3.74
C SER A 213 -2.17 -21.34 -2.64
N TYR A 214 -1.29 -20.34 -2.64
CA TYR A 214 -0.35 -20.15 -1.55
C TYR A 214 -1.09 -20.02 -0.21
N ILE A 215 -0.52 -20.66 0.81
CA ILE A 215 -0.98 -20.59 2.19
C ILE A 215 -0.23 -19.45 2.87
N ASP A 216 -0.96 -18.47 3.33
CA ASP A 216 -0.37 -17.30 3.98
C ASP A 216 -1.32 -16.70 5.02
N LEU A 217 -0.85 -15.73 5.78
CA LEU A 217 -1.57 -15.13 6.88
C LEU A 217 -1.50 -13.59 6.77
N GLU A 218 -2.58 -12.93 7.14
CA GLU A 218 -2.62 -11.47 7.27
C GLU A 218 -3.29 -11.05 8.57
N ILE A 219 -3.04 -9.83 8.97
CA ILE A 219 -3.67 -9.19 10.12
C ILE A 219 -4.33 -7.88 9.69
N LEU A 220 -5.56 -7.69 10.15
CA LEU A 220 -6.29 -6.44 10.11
C LEU A 220 -6.10 -5.70 11.43
N LEU A 221 -5.85 -4.40 11.35
CA LEU A 221 -5.63 -3.52 12.48
C LEU A 221 -6.53 -2.28 12.34
N ARG A 222 -7.12 -1.84 13.44
CA ARG A 222 -7.86 -0.57 13.54
C ARG A 222 -7.49 0.10 14.86
N SER A 223 -7.52 1.42 14.89
CA SER A 223 -7.32 2.16 16.13
C SER A 223 -8.45 1.89 17.13
N GLU A 224 -8.14 1.85 18.40
CA GLU A 224 -9.16 1.93 19.44
C GLU A 224 -9.75 3.33 19.52
N ASN A 225 -11.06 3.43 19.78
CA ASN A 225 -11.79 4.71 19.81
C ASN A 225 -11.41 5.64 20.98
N SER A 226 -10.57 5.19 21.90
CA SER A 226 -10.22 5.89 23.15
C SER A 226 -8.89 6.64 23.12
N THR A 227 -8.29 6.83 21.96
CA THR A 227 -7.00 7.53 21.89
C THR A 227 -7.16 9.03 22.17
N THR A 228 -6.32 9.54 23.07
CA THR A 228 -6.21 10.98 23.30
C THR A 228 -5.68 11.67 22.03
N ALA A 229 -6.01 12.92 21.80
CA ALA A 229 -5.65 13.66 20.60
C ALA A 229 -4.13 13.66 20.29
N ASN A 230 -3.29 13.46 21.31
CA ASN A 230 -1.82 13.48 21.21
C ASN A 230 -1.20 12.08 21.04
N GLU A 231 -1.98 11.02 21.08
CA GLU A 231 -1.49 9.66 20.97
C GLU A 231 -1.51 9.21 19.50
N LEU A 232 -0.39 8.61 19.04
CA LEU A 232 -0.31 8.07 17.69
C LEU A 232 -1.10 6.76 17.61
N THR A 233 -1.99 6.67 16.66
CA THR A 233 -2.73 5.44 16.35
C THR A 233 -1.90 4.47 15.50
N VAL A 234 -2.36 3.23 15.36
CA VAL A 234 -1.75 2.26 14.44
C VAL A 234 -1.82 2.77 13.00
N GLY A 235 -2.89 3.46 12.62
CA GLY A 235 -3.03 4.09 11.32
C GLY A 235 -2.05 5.25 11.12
N ASP A 236 -1.88 6.13 12.11
CA ASP A 236 -0.88 7.20 12.06
C ASP A 236 0.54 6.66 11.84
N VAL A 237 0.96 5.67 12.65
CA VAL A 237 2.30 5.08 12.55
C VAL A 237 2.51 4.40 11.20
N SER A 238 1.50 3.67 10.72
CA SER A 238 1.54 3.01 9.40
C SER A 238 1.67 4.03 8.26
N SER A 239 0.91 5.12 8.32
CA SER A 239 0.93 6.18 7.30
C SER A 239 2.26 6.94 7.29
N ILE A 240 2.84 7.17 8.47
CA ILE A 240 4.16 7.81 8.61
C ILE A 240 5.23 6.87 8.02
N TYR A 241 5.21 5.59 8.38
CA TYR A 241 6.12 4.59 7.82
C TYR A 241 6.03 4.53 6.29
N TYR A 242 4.80 4.38 5.77
CA TYR A 242 4.55 4.34 4.34
C TYR A 242 5.08 5.60 3.64
N THR A 243 4.86 6.78 4.22
CA THR A 243 5.32 8.04 3.63
C THR A 243 6.84 8.10 3.50
N LEU A 244 7.57 7.62 4.51
CA LEU A 244 9.03 7.54 4.43
C LEU A 244 9.50 6.57 3.35
N LEU A 245 8.88 5.40 3.25
CA LEU A 245 9.14 4.45 2.16
C LEU A 245 8.88 5.08 0.79
N PHE A 246 7.73 5.72 0.64
CA PHE A 246 7.28 6.33 -0.62
C PHE A 246 8.22 7.43 -1.11
N LEU A 247 8.79 8.20 -0.20
CA LEU A 247 9.70 9.31 -0.49
C LEU A 247 11.16 8.87 -0.67
N HIS A 248 11.46 7.60 -0.52
CA HIS A 248 12.84 7.11 -0.61
C HIS A 248 13.46 7.50 -1.97
N LYS A 249 14.73 7.91 -1.93
CA LYS A 249 15.46 8.43 -3.10
C LYS A 249 15.63 7.42 -4.24
N GLY A 250 15.63 6.12 -3.92
CA GLY A 250 15.71 5.03 -4.90
C GLY A 250 14.40 4.78 -5.65
N ASN A 251 13.31 5.40 -5.23
CA ASN A 251 12.02 5.22 -5.86
C ASN A 251 11.89 6.09 -7.12
N LYS A 252 11.37 5.48 -8.18
CA LYS A 252 11.07 6.17 -9.43
C LYS A 252 9.55 6.32 -9.56
N ARG A 253 9.08 7.56 -9.68
CA ARG A 253 7.70 7.82 -10.04
C ARG A 253 7.49 7.48 -11.51
N ILE A 254 6.36 6.84 -11.81
CA ILE A 254 5.90 6.64 -13.18
C ILE A 254 4.86 7.70 -13.53
N HIS A 255 4.73 7.99 -14.82
CA HIS A 255 3.76 8.93 -15.36
C HIS A 255 3.14 8.32 -16.61
N PRO A 256 1.88 8.66 -16.92
CA PRO A 256 1.28 8.32 -18.19
C PRO A 256 2.15 8.77 -19.37
N SER A 257 2.15 7.99 -20.44
CA SER A 257 2.76 8.40 -21.70
C SER A 257 1.84 9.38 -22.42
N PRO A 258 2.34 10.47 -22.99
CA PRO A 258 1.54 11.35 -23.81
C PRO A 258 1.04 10.70 -25.12
N TYR A 259 1.58 9.54 -25.48
CA TYR A 259 1.23 8.78 -26.70
C TYR A 259 0.39 7.54 -26.40
N ALA A 260 -0.18 7.45 -25.21
CA ALA A 260 -0.85 6.25 -24.72
C ALA A 260 -2.15 5.88 -25.45
N ASP A 261 -2.75 6.84 -26.12
CA ASP A 261 -3.99 6.65 -26.88
C ASP A 261 -3.71 6.38 -28.37
N ASP A 262 -2.45 6.37 -28.78
CA ASP A 262 -2.05 6.11 -30.16
C ASP A 262 -1.82 4.60 -30.35
N GLU A 263 -2.72 3.93 -31.09
CA GLU A 263 -2.66 2.49 -31.39
C GLU A 263 -1.35 2.07 -32.08
N GLN A 264 -0.64 3.03 -32.68
CA GLN A 264 0.66 2.81 -33.29
C GLN A 264 1.75 2.42 -32.28
N TYR A 265 1.57 2.74 -30.98
CA TYR A 265 2.56 2.53 -29.93
C TYR A 265 2.26 1.33 -29.01
N GLY A 266 1.14 0.63 -29.20
CA GLY A 266 0.85 -0.55 -28.41
C GLY A 266 -0.51 -1.19 -28.72
N PRO A 267 -0.64 -2.49 -28.43
CA PRO A 267 -1.87 -3.24 -28.72
C PRO A 267 -3.04 -2.91 -27.78
N ASN A 268 -2.82 -2.12 -26.74
CA ASN A 268 -3.84 -1.74 -25.75
C ASN A 268 -3.71 -0.26 -25.39
N THR A 269 -4.72 0.51 -25.70
CA THR A 269 -4.83 1.91 -25.25
C THR A 269 -5.17 1.96 -23.75
N TYR A 270 -4.91 3.09 -23.09
CA TYR A 270 -5.25 3.27 -21.67
C TYR A 270 -6.75 3.09 -21.40
N PRO A 271 -7.69 3.62 -22.22
CA PRO A 271 -9.10 3.33 -22.05
C PRO A 271 -9.44 1.84 -22.09
N GLN A 272 -8.80 1.06 -22.95
CA GLN A 272 -9.00 -0.40 -23.01
C GLN A 272 -8.47 -1.10 -21.76
N ILE A 273 -7.31 -0.67 -21.24
CA ILE A 273 -6.74 -1.19 -19.99
C ILE A 273 -7.67 -0.87 -18.81
N LEU A 274 -8.10 0.38 -18.66
CA LEU A 274 -9.04 0.78 -17.62
C LEU A 274 -10.38 0.03 -17.72
N GLY A 275 -10.89 -0.13 -18.95
CA GLY A 275 -12.09 -0.94 -19.20
C GLY A 275 -11.93 -2.40 -18.75
N ARG A 276 -10.75 -2.99 -18.95
CA ARG A 276 -10.43 -4.33 -18.45
C ARG A 276 -10.41 -4.37 -16.91
N GLN A 277 -9.75 -3.42 -16.26
CA GLN A 277 -9.71 -3.33 -14.79
C GLN A 277 -11.12 -3.23 -14.18
N GLN A 278 -12.01 -2.46 -14.79
CA GLN A 278 -13.40 -2.36 -14.35
C GLN A 278 -14.20 -3.66 -14.59
N ARG A 279 -14.01 -4.31 -15.74
CA ARG A 279 -14.66 -5.61 -16.01
C ARG A 279 -14.19 -6.68 -15.04
N ASP A 280 -12.90 -6.73 -14.74
CA ASP A 280 -12.32 -7.70 -13.81
C ASP A 280 -12.83 -7.48 -12.38
N LEU A 281 -12.96 -6.21 -11.94
CA LEU A 281 -13.59 -5.88 -10.66
C LEU A 281 -15.04 -6.38 -10.62
N ALA A 282 -15.82 -6.07 -11.65
CA ALA A 282 -17.22 -6.50 -11.74
C ALA A 282 -17.34 -8.04 -11.79
N PHE A 283 -16.44 -8.70 -12.52
CA PHE A 283 -16.38 -10.15 -12.63
C PHE A 283 -16.09 -10.79 -11.27
N VAL A 284 -15.04 -10.36 -10.59
CA VAL A 284 -14.68 -10.87 -9.25
C VAL A 284 -15.83 -10.70 -8.27
N LYS A 285 -16.47 -9.53 -8.22
CA LYS A 285 -17.60 -9.28 -7.32
C LYS A 285 -18.83 -10.14 -7.63
N ASN A 286 -18.98 -10.58 -8.88
CA ASN A 286 -20.11 -11.39 -9.33
C ASN A 286 -19.86 -12.90 -9.28
N LEU A 287 -18.64 -13.36 -9.04
CA LEU A 287 -18.37 -14.79 -8.86
C LEU A 287 -19.23 -15.36 -7.72
N PRO A 288 -19.88 -16.53 -7.89
CA PRO A 288 -20.76 -17.11 -6.87
C PRO A 288 -20.09 -17.22 -5.50
N ALA A 289 -18.84 -17.70 -5.45
CA ALA A 289 -18.07 -17.81 -4.21
C ALA A 289 -17.77 -16.43 -3.57
N MET A 290 -17.53 -15.40 -4.38
CA MET A 290 -17.19 -14.06 -3.90
C MET A 290 -18.41 -13.25 -3.48
N LYS A 291 -19.57 -13.41 -4.13
CA LYS A 291 -20.81 -12.70 -3.75
C LYS A 291 -21.15 -12.86 -2.28
N THR A 292 -21.12 -14.10 -1.78
CA THR A 292 -21.39 -14.41 -0.37
C THR A 292 -20.34 -13.76 0.54
N VAL A 293 -19.07 -13.82 0.14
CA VAL A 293 -17.98 -13.21 0.90
C VAL A 293 -18.15 -11.70 0.96
N PHE A 294 -18.39 -11.02 -0.17
CA PHE A 294 -18.64 -9.57 -0.19
C PHE A 294 -19.85 -9.17 0.64
N ALA A 295 -20.96 -9.92 0.57
CA ALA A 295 -22.14 -9.67 1.38
C ALA A 295 -21.85 -9.76 2.89
N SER A 296 -20.88 -10.57 3.30
CA SER A 296 -20.48 -10.71 4.70
C SER A 296 -19.51 -9.63 5.20
N MET A 297 -18.90 -8.82 4.33
CA MET A 297 -17.84 -7.87 4.70
C MET A 297 -18.28 -6.84 5.75
N PRO A 298 -19.46 -6.21 5.70
CA PRO A 298 -19.87 -5.29 6.77
C PRO A 298 -19.85 -5.93 8.15
N GLY A 299 -20.40 -7.14 8.30
CA GLY A 299 -20.35 -7.90 9.55
C GLY A 299 -18.95 -8.36 9.91
N TYR A 300 -18.15 -8.76 8.92
CA TYR A 300 -16.78 -9.17 9.12
C TYR A 300 -15.90 -8.04 9.69
N PHE A 301 -16.09 -6.81 9.22
CA PHE A 301 -15.38 -5.64 9.73
C PHE A 301 -16.00 -5.04 11.00
N ALA A 302 -17.25 -5.36 11.32
CA ALA A 302 -17.87 -4.90 12.56
C ALA A 302 -17.51 -5.77 13.79
N ASN A 303 -17.28 -7.07 13.60
CA ASN A 303 -17.22 -8.05 14.67
C ASN A 303 -15.85 -8.74 14.78
N ASP A 304 -15.63 -9.46 15.88
CA ASP A 304 -14.52 -10.39 16.15
C ASP A 304 -13.11 -9.76 16.14
N PHE A 305 -13.01 -8.46 16.29
CA PHE A 305 -11.75 -7.81 16.58
C PHE A 305 -11.42 -7.93 18.07
N ARG A 306 -10.14 -8.07 18.38
CA ARG A 306 -9.65 -8.18 19.75
C ARG A 306 -8.76 -6.98 20.07
N SER A 307 -8.96 -6.37 21.24
CA SER A 307 -8.05 -5.34 21.73
C SER A 307 -6.67 -5.96 21.97
N SER A 308 -5.66 -5.29 21.47
CA SER A 308 -4.27 -5.76 21.48
C SER A 308 -3.30 -4.58 21.59
N GLN A 309 -2.14 -4.85 22.16
CA GLN A 309 -1.00 -3.94 22.03
C GLN A 309 -0.16 -4.37 20.83
N VAL A 310 0.07 -3.45 19.92
CA VAL A 310 0.82 -3.71 18.70
C VAL A 310 2.01 -2.75 18.58
N ARG A 311 3.06 -3.22 17.96
CA ARG A 311 4.21 -2.40 17.58
C ARG A 311 4.58 -2.72 16.15
N ILE A 312 4.67 -1.70 15.31
CA ILE A 312 5.13 -1.86 13.94
C ILE A 312 6.65 -1.98 13.95
N ALA A 313 7.14 -3.14 13.53
CA ALA A 313 8.55 -3.30 13.18
C ALA A 313 8.78 -2.67 11.79
N HIS A 314 9.89 -1.95 11.60
CA HIS A 314 10.16 -1.26 10.37
C HIS A 314 11.64 -1.32 9.98
N GLU A 315 11.89 -1.28 8.67
CA GLU A 315 13.23 -1.28 8.06
C GLU A 315 13.74 0.11 7.69
N LEU A 316 13.20 1.18 8.25
CA LEU A 316 13.55 2.57 7.91
C LEU A 316 15.07 2.81 8.01
N GLY A 317 15.73 2.15 8.94
CA GLY A 317 17.17 2.21 9.06
C GLY A 317 17.92 1.75 7.82
N ASN A 318 17.42 0.75 7.12
CA ASN A 318 17.99 0.25 5.88
C ASN A 318 17.72 1.16 4.69
N LEU A 319 16.62 1.89 4.72
CA LEU A 319 16.19 2.77 3.63
C LEU A 319 16.84 4.15 3.72
N THR A 320 17.06 4.66 4.93
CA THR A 320 17.57 6.02 5.16
C THR A 320 19.05 6.10 5.35
N ALA A 321 19.72 5.01 5.74
CA ALA A 321 21.17 4.99 5.89
C ALA A 321 21.86 5.08 4.53
N LYS A 322 22.99 5.80 4.49
CA LYS A 322 23.86 5.79 3.33
C LYS A 322 24.38 4.37 3.13
N ASP A 323 24.36 3.88 1.90
CA ASP A 323 24.80 2.53 1.62
C ASP A 323 26.31 2.43 1.74
N THR A 324 26.76 1.97 2.88
CA THR A 324 28.15 1.61 3.14
C THR A 324 28.36 0.11 3.16
N VAL A 325 27.28 -0.66 2.90
CA VAL A 325 27.33 -2.12 2.95
C VAL A 325 28.05 -2.63 1.72
N THR A 326 29.22 -3.20 1.94
CA THR A 326 30.09 -3.71 0.89
C THR A 326 29.92 -5.19 0.63
N ASN A 327 29.13 -5.90 1.45
CA ASN A 327 28.95 -7.34 1.32
C ASN A 327 27.50 -7.80 1.46
N VAL A 328 27.18 -8.89 0.74
CA VAL A 328 25.84 -9.48 0.66
C VAL A 328 25.35 -10.03 2.01
N ARG A 329 26.25 -10.49 2.88
CA ARG A 329 25.91 -11.04 4.20
C ARG A 329 25.35 -9.96 5.11
N GLU A 330 25.98 -8.80 5.11
CA GLU A 330 25.55 -7.66 5.93
C GLU A 330 24.20 -7.10 5.44
N THR A 331 24.01 -7.06 4.12
CA THR A 331 22.72 -6.67 3.51
C THR A 331 21.61 -7.65 3.90
N LYS A 332 21.87 -8.95 3.82
CA LYS A 332 20.89 -9.99 4.23
C LYS A 332 20.55 -9.91 5.72
N SER A 333 21.54 -9.70 6.58
CA SER A 333 21.28 -9.62 8.03
C SER A 333 20.47 -8.39 8.40
N ARG A 334 20.58 -7.30 7.67
CA ARG A 334 19.75 -6.10 7.88
C ARG A 334 18.29 -6.30 7.45
N ASN A 335 18.06 -7.05 6.38
CA ASN A 335 16.69 -7.39 5.93
C ASN A 335 16.02 -8.43 6.84
N LEU A 336 16.80 -9.28 7.49
CA LEU A 336 16.28 -10.29 8.43
C LEU A 336 16.01 -9.71 9.83
N ASN A 337 16.63 -8.60 10.19
CA ASN A 337 16.45 -8.00 11.52
C ASN A 337 15.05 -7.42 11.74
N SER A 338 14.29 -7.11 10.69
CA SER A 338 12.89 -6.70 10.81
C SER A 338 11.95 -7.89 11.04
N ILE A 339 12.37 -9.09 10.66
CA ILE A 339 11.59 -10.33 10.85
C ILE A 339 11.94 -10.99 12.18
N GLY A 340 13.12 -10.71 12.73
CA GLY A 340 13.61 -11.30 13.97
C GLY A 340 13.44 -10.44 15.23
N ALA A 341 12.77 -9.31 15.11
CA ALA A 341 12.41 -8.43 16.22
C ALA A 341 10.95 -8.64 16.58
#